data_4674d479f2ba2084eaddf1ba824abd2e
#
_entry.id   4674d479f2ba2084eaddf1ba824abd2e
#
_cell.length_a   1.000
_cell.length_b   1.000
_cell.length_c   1.000
_cell.angle_alpha   90.00
_cell.angle_beta   90.00
_cell.angle_gamma   90.00
#
_symmetry.space_group_name_H-M   'P 1'
#
loop_
_entity.id
_entity.type
_entity.pdbx_description
1 polymer ?
#
loop_
_entity_poly.entity_id
_entity_poly.type
_entity_poly.pdbx_seq_one_letter_code
_entity_poly.pdbx_strand_id
1 'polypeptide(L)'
;MQAAEAAAQWEQGTITAEGFGTPPMGTYGSKASIMARRAAIVDAQRNLAEQVSGVQVDAETTVENYVISSDLVKTKVSALIKGAVVVEEQMMPDGAYRVVMSMPMYGTQGLASAIMPAIRDNTPPTPPPPVISATITAEITTQVQTRGVGYTGVIVDAGGMGLKPSFSPVIYDTNGRAIYGVSNINYDQAISQGMVGYSSSVSSAQALPRAGRSPLVVKAVQVRGGNNSTNPVNVVVSVDDGDRIL
;
A
#
# COMPACT_ATOMS: atom_id res chain seq x y z
N MET A 1 17.57 6.81 -6.00
CA MET A 1 17.58 5.98 -4.80
C MET A 1 16.22 5.92 -4.11
N GLN A 2 15.53 7.03 -3.86
CA GLN A 2 14.24 7.06 -3.14
C GLN A 2 13.11 6.18 -3.73
N ALA A 3 12.97 6.11 -5.05
CA ALA A 3 11.88 5.32 -5.66
C ALA A 3 12.08 3.80 -5.51
N ALA A 4 13.31 3.31 -5.56
CA ALA A 4 13.63 1.90 -5.38
C ALA A 4 13.47 1.48 -3.90
N GLU A 5 13.81 2.36 -2.98
CA GLU A 5 13.66 2.15 -1.55
C GLU A 5 12.17 2.12 -1.15
N ALA A 6 11.38 3.05 -1.68
CA ALA A 6 9.94 3.03 -1.49
C ALA A 6 9.30 1.74 -2.03
N ALA A 7 9.69 1.28 -3.21
CA ALA A 7 9.19 0.02 -3.78
C ALA A 7 9.55 -1.18 -2.89
N ALA A 8 10.76 -1.23 -2.35
CA ALA A 8 11.20 -2.29 -1.44
C ALA A 8 10.40 -2.29 -0.12
N GLN A 9 10.07 -1.13 0.42
CA GLN A 9 9.23 -1.01 1.62
C GLN A 9 7.82 -1.58 1.39
N TRP A 10 7.22 -1.32 0.22
CA TRP A 10 5.92 -1.88 -0.14
C TRP A 10 5.97 -3.40 -0.34
N GLU A 11 7.03 -3.92 -0.94
CA GLU A 11 7.24 -5.36 -1.12
C GLU A 11 7.42 -6.07 0.24
N GLN A 12 8.13 -5.44 1.18
CA GLN A 12 8.34 -5.94 2.53
C GLN A 12 7.16 -5.67 3.48
N GLY A 13 6.26 -4.76 3.13
CA GLY A 13 5.13 -4.36 3.96
C GLY A 13 5.54 -3.61 5.23
N THR A 14 6.67 -2.88 5.20
CA THR A 14 7.21 -2.12 6.33
C THR A 14 7.68 -0.73 5.89
N ILE A 15 7.58 0.25 6.78
CA ILE A 15 8.17 1.58 6.61
C ILE A 15 9.34 1.69 7.57
N THR A 16 10.51 2.07 7.05
CA THR A 16 11.72 2.24 7.84
C THR A 16 12.28 3.65 7.68
N ALA A 17 12.85 4.19 8.76
CA ALA A 17 13.54 5.46 8.70
C ALA A 17 14.80 5.43 9.57
N GLU A 18 15.84 6.11 9.10
CA GLU A 18 17.06 6.30 9.84
C GLU A 18 17.01 7.61 10.64
N GLY A 19 17.73 7.64 11.74
CA GLY A 19 17.96 8.86 12.51
C GLY A 19 19.36 8.87 13.09
N PHE A 20 19.88 10.07 13.28
CA PHE A 20 21.21 10.31 13.81
C PHE A 20 21.13 11.19 15.05
N GLY A 21 22.03 10.94 16.00
CA GLY A 21 22.14 11.74 17.20
C GLY A 21 23.59 11.90 17.62
N THR A 22 23.94 13.12 17.98
CA THR A 22 25.27 13.44 18.51
C THR A 22 25.20 13.70 20.02
N PRO A 23 26.24 13.35 20.78
CA PRO A 23 26.28 13.68 22.20
C PRO A 23 26.32 15.21 22.40
N PRO A 24 25.61 15.73 23.41
CA PRO A 24 25.72 17.14 23.75
C PRO A 24 27.14 17.54 24.15
N MET A 25 27.53 18.77 23.83
CA MET A 25 28.82 19.30 24.23
C MET A 25 29.02 19.18 25.74
N GLY A 26 30.24 18.78 26.15
CA GLY A 26 30.59 18.63 27.57
C GLY A 26 30.05 17.34 28.21
N THR A 27 29.51 16.40 27.45
CA THR A 27 29.17 15.06 27.93
C THR A 27 30.18 14.03 27.46
N TYR A 28 30.51 13.04 28.32
CA TYR A 28 31.52 12.04 28.05
C TYR A 28 31.06 10.65 28.53
N GLY A 29 31.73 9.61 28.03
CA GLY A 29 31.52 8.23 28.43
C GLY A 29 30.11 7.73 28.16
N SER A 30 29.59 6.85 29.01
CA SER A 30 28.28 6.21 28.84
C SER A 30 27.13 7.20 28.83
N LYS A 31 27.23 8.34 29.53
CA LYS A 31 26.19 9.38 29.49
C LYS A 31 26.09 9.99 28.09
N ALA A 32 27.20 10.26 27.43
CA ALA A 32 27.23 10.78 26.06
C ALA A 32 26.56 9.81 25.08
N SER A 33 26.91 8.51 25.13
CA SER A 33 26.31 7.46 24.28
C SER A 33 24.82 7.34 24.48
N ILE A 34 24.32 7.33 25.73
CA ILE A 34 22.90 7.24 26.03
C ILE A 34 22.13 8.46 25.45
N MET A 35 22.70 9.66 25.58
CA MET A 35 22.08 10.87 25.07
C MET A 35 22.08 10.91 23.53
N ALA A 36 23.20 10.52 22.90
CA ALA A 36 23.29 10.40 21.44
C ALA A 36 22.28 9.38 20.90
N ARG A 37 22.17 8.20 21.53
CA ARG A 37 21.18 7.19 21.16
C ARG A 37 19.74 7.70 21.26
N ARG A 38 19.40 8.42 22.34
CA ARG A 38 18.06 9.00 22.50
C ARG A 38 17.78 10.06 21.42
N ALA A 39 18.75 10.90 21.09
CA ALA A 39 18.63 11.88 20.03
C ALA A 39 18.41 11.20 18.67
N ALA A 40 19.15 10.13 18.37
CA ALA A 40 18.98 9.33 17.14
C ALA A 40 17.58 8.70 17.05
N ILE A 41 17.02 8.17 18.13
CA ILE A 41 15.65 7.63 18.15
C ILE A 41 14.62 8.73 17.84
N VAL A 42 14.75 9.91 18.45
CA VAL A 42 13.83 11.03 18.19
C VAL A 42 13.94 11.50 16.74
N ASP A 43 15.14 11.55 16.21
CA ASP A 43 15.38 11.91 14.81
C ASP A 43 14.79 10.86 13.85
N ALA A 44 14.99 9.56 14.11
CA ALA A 44 14.40 8.48 13.35
C ALA A 44 12.85 8.52 13.38
N GLN A 45 12.25 8.81 14.54
CA GLN A 45 10.79 8.97 14.67
C GLN A 45 10.25 10.14 13.84
N ARG A 46 10.98 11.27 13.80
CA ARG A 46 10.59 12.42 12.95
C ARG A 46 10.66 12.04 11.48
N ASN A 47 11.76 11.43 11.04
CA ASN A 47 11.93 10.99 9.66
C ASN A 47 10.89 9.92 9.26
N LEU A 48 10.53 9.02 10.19
CA LEU A 48 9.47 8.04 10.00
C LEU A 48 8.10 8.73 9.84
N ALA A 49 7.82 9.78 10.62
CA ALA A 49 6.59 10.55 10.51
C ALA A 49 6.47 11.26 9.14
N GLU A 50 7.56 11.81 8.63
CA GLU A 50 7.61 12.43 7.31
C GLU A 50 7.36 11.40 6.20
N GLN A 51 7.99 10.22 6.27
CA GLN A 51 7.76 9.13 5.31
C GLN A 51 6.31 8.65 5.34
N VAL A 52 5.75 8.41 6.54
CA VAL A 52 4.35 7.99 6.71
C VAL A 52 3.40 9.02 6.13
N SER A 53 3.62 10.31 6.36
CA SER A 53 2.79 11.40 5.81
C SER A 53 2.77 11.39 4.28
N GLY A 54 3.89 11.09 3.65
CA GLY A 54 4.03 11.01 2.19
C GLY A 54 3.50 9.74 1.54
N VAL A 55 3.08 8.73 2.32
CA VAL A 55 2.55 7.48 1.77
C VAL A 55 1.27 7.76 0.98
N GLN A 56 1.25 7.28 -0.25
CA GLN A 56 0.10 7.45 -1.14
C GLN A 56 -1.06 6.54 -0.73
N VAL A 57 -2.23 7.12 -0.52
CA VAL A 57 -3.46 6.36 -0.22
C VAL A 57 -4.17 5.99 -1.52
N ASP A 58 -4.46 6.97 -2.34
CA ASP A 58 -5.02 6.82 -3.69
C ASP A 58 -4.34 7.80 -4.67
N ALA A 59 -4.89 8.01 -5.85
CA ALA A 59 -4.30 8.91 -6.84
C ALA A 59 -4.27 10.39 -6.41
N GLU A 60 -5.12 10.80 -5.49
CA GLU A 60 -5.35 12.21 -5.12
C GLU A 60 -4.91 12.52 -3.70
N THR A 61 -4.84 11.52 -2.82
CA THR A 61 -4.63 11.70 -1.39
C THR A 61 -3.45 10.92 -0.84
N THR A 62 -2.83 11.48 0.17
CA THR A 62 -1.79 10.85 0.99
C THR A 62 -2.30 10.61 2.41
N VAL A 63 -1.50 9.93 3.23
CA VAL A 63 -1.77 9.79 4.67
C VAL A 63 -1.91 11.14 5.36
N GLU A 64 -1.11 12.14 4.95
CA GLU A 64 -1.18 13.49 5.50
C GLU A 64 -2.59 14.10 5.37
N ASN A 65 -3.24 13.94 4.21
CA ASN A 65 -4.60 14.44 4.00
C ASN A 65 -5.60 13.83 4.99
N TYR A 66 -5.48 12.54 5.27
CA TYR A 66 -6.32 11.86 6.27
C TYR A 66 -5.99 12.28 7.71
N VAL A 67 -4.71 12.52 8.01
CA VAL A 67 -4.26 13.03 9.33
C VAL A 67 -4.80 14.44 9.58
N ILE A 68 -4.85 15.29 8.54
CA ILE A 68 -5.40 16.65 8.64
C ILE A 68 -6.93 16.63 8.81
N SER A 69 -7.61 15.73 8.10
CA SER A 69 -9.09 15.66 8.07
C SER A 69 -9.71 14.89 9.24
N SER A 70 -8.93 14.09 9.98
CA SER A 70 -9.46 13.20 11.04
C SER A 70 -8.54 13.12 12.25
N ASP A 71 -9.01 13.61 13.39
CA ASP A 71 -8.31 13.50 14.68
C ASP A 71 -8.09 12.05 15.11
N LEU A 72 -9.02 11.15 14.75
CA LEU A 72 -8.89 9.71 15.01
C LEU A 72 -7.72 9.11 14.24
N VAL A 73 -7.61 9.40 12.94
CA VAL A 73 -6.49 8.95 12.11
C VAL A 73 -5.18 9.53 12.64
N LYS A 74 -5.16 10.84 12.94
CA LYS A 74 -3.99 11.51 13.53
C LYS A 74 -3.52 10.82 14.82
N THR A 75 -4.43 10.52 15.72
CA THR A 75 -4.12 9.86 16.99
C THR A 75 -3.55 8.47 16.77
N LYS A 76 -4.17 7.66 15.89
CA LYS A 76 -3.71 6.31 15.56
C LYS A 76 -2.34 6.33 14.88
N VAL A 77 -2.14 7.15 13.86
CA VAL A 77 -0.85 7.28 13.15
C VAL A 77 0.25 7.72 14.12
N SER A 78 -0.02 8.71 14.98
CA SER A 78 0.93 9.15 15.99
C SER A 78 1.31 8.05 16.99
N ALA A 79 0.34 7.21 17.39
CA ALA A 79 0.58 6.08 18.26
C ALA A 79 1.45 5.00 17.59
N LEU A 80 1.20 4.72 16.31
CA LEU A 80 1.99 3.78 15.51
C LEU A 80 3.44 4.23 15.36
N ILE A 81 3.68 5.51 15.04
CA ILE A 81 5.03 6.08 14.92
C ILE A 81 5.78 6.00 16.26
N LYS A 82 5.11 6.31 17.37
CA LYS A 82 5.69 6.18 18.72
C LYS A 82 5.98 4.73 19.11
N GLY A 83 5.19 3.79 18.60
CA GLY A 83 5.35 2.35 18.79
C GLY A 83 6.32 1.68 17.81
N ALA A 84 6.91 2.42 16.87
CA ALA A 84 7.90 1.88 15.95
C ALA A 84 9.10 1.27 16.70
N VAL A 85 9.62 0.16 16.16
CA VAL A 85 10.70 -0.59 16.81
C VAL A 85 12.06 -0.25 16.21
N VAL A 86 13.10 -0.25 17.03
CA VAL A 86 14.49 -0.15 16.57
C VAL A 86 14.90 -1.50 15.99
N VAL A 87 15.25 -1.53 14.71
CA VAL A 87 15.69 -2.75 14.00
C VAL A 87 17.18 -2.81 13.79
N GLU A 88 17.85 -1.65 13.80
CA GLU A 88 19.30 -1.55 13.69
C GLU A 88 19.77 -0.34 14.50
N GLU A 89 20.89 -0.47 15.19
CA GLU A 89 21.55 0.64 15.87
C GLU A 89 23.07 0.47 15.86
N GLN A 90 23.76 1.59 15.71
CA GLN A 90 25.22 1.62 15.66
C GLN A 90 25.80 2.89 16.27
N MET A 91 26.80 2.74 17.12
CA MET A 91 27.63 3.85 17.57
C MET A 91 28.74 4.10 16.54
N MET A 92 28.86 5.34 16.10
CA MET A 92 29.88 5.78 15.14
C MET A 92 31.22 6.10 15.84
N PRO A 93 32.34 6.09 15.10
CA PRO A 93 33.65 6.36 15.68
C PRO A 93 33.80 7.76 16.32
N ASP A 94 33.00 8.74 15.85
CA ASP A 94 32.96 10.10 16.37
C ASP A 94 32.07 10.27 17.61
N GLY A 95 31.48 9.17 18.11
CA GLY A 95 30.54 9.15 19.23
C GLY A 95 29.11 9.47 18.88
N ALA A 96 28.78 9.75 17.59
CA ALA A 96 27.43 9.83 17.11
C ALA A 96 26.76 8.45 17.14
N TYR A 97 25.43 8.44 17.10
CA TYR A 97 24.62 7.22 17.07
C TYR A 97 23.71 7.22 15.83
N ARG A 98 23.68 6.10 15.13
CA ARG A 98 22.74 5.84 14.02
C ARG A 98 21.70 4.83 14.52
N VAL A 99 20.44 5.09 14.24
CA VAL A 99 19.32 4.18 14.56
C VAL A 99 18.45 4.02 13.32
N VAL A 100 18.03 2.79 13.03
CA VAL A 100 16.97 2.51 12.04
C VAL A 100 15.74 2.04 12.80
N MET A 101 14.63 2.71 12.58
CA MET A 101 13.33 2.33 13.12
C MET A 101 12.44 1.77 12.04
N SER A 102 11.56 0.85 12.40
CA SER A 102 10.60 0.20 11.50
C SER A 102 9.21 0.15 12.10
N MET A 103 8.21 0.33 11.25
CA MET A 103 6.80 0.07 11.57
C MET A 103 6.12 -0.73 10.45
N PRO A 104 5.15 -1.61 10.76
CA PRO A 104 4.43 -2.36 9.74
C PRO A 104 3.46 -1.47 8.95
N MET A 105 3.31 -1.74 7.66
CA MET A 105 2.26 -1.14 6.83
C MET A 105 0.91 -1.82 7.06
N TYR A 106 0.90 -3.12 7.30
CA TYR A 106 -0.28 -3.96 7.38
C TYR A 106 -0.43 -4.61 8.76
N GLY A 107 -1.60 -5.21 9.00
CA GLY A 107 -1.94 -5.83 10.28
C GLY A 107 -2.59 -4.84 11.27
N THR A 108 -3.00 -5.35 12.42
CA THR A 108 -3.69 -4.57 13.47
C THR A 108 -2.82 -3.46 14.06
N GLN A 109 -1.51 -3.61 14.02
CA GLN A 109 -0.51 -2.64 14.46
C GLN A 109 0.13 -1.90 13.26
N GLY A 110 -0.41 -2.03 12.07
CA GLY A 110 0.10 -1.42 10.85
C GLY A 110 -0.67 -0.16 10.45
N LEU A 111 -0.08 0.63 9.55
CA LEU A 111 -0.63 1.87 9.03
C LEU A 111 -2.02 1.66 8.39
N ALA A 112 -2.25 0.52 7.73
CA ALA A 112 -3.54 0.15 7.15
C ALA A 112 -4.67 0.16 8.18
N SER A 113 -4.43 -0.26 9.43
CA SER A 113 -5.44 -0.26 10.49
C SER A 113 -5.91 1.14 10.88
N ALA A 114 -5.06 2.15 10.69
CA ALA A 114 -5.41 3.55 10.96
C ALA A 114 -6.19 4.18 9.80
N ILE A 115 -5.87 3.81 8.53
CA ILE A 115 -6.32 4.50 7.33
C ILE A 115 -7.53 3.82 6.68
N MET A 116 -7.56 2.48 6.61
CA MET A 116 -8.63 1.74 5.90
C MET A 116 -10.04 2.08 6.36
N PRO A 117 -10.33 2.28 7.67
CA PRO A 117 -11.66 2.72 8.11
C PRO A 117 -12.05 4.09 7.52
N ALA A 118 -11.12 5.03 7.45
CA ALA A 118 -11.38 6.36 6.91
C ALA A 118 -11.55 6.34 5.37
N ILE A 119 -10.84 5.45 4.67
CA ILE A 119 -11.05 5.21 3.23
C ILE A 119 -12.48 4.71 3.00
N ARG A 120 -12.93 3.72 3.80
CA ARG A 120 -14.28 3.17 3.70
C ARG A 120 -15.34 4.24 3.88
N ASP A 121 -15.20 5.06 4.93
CA ASP A 121 -16.20 6.06 5.30
C ASP A 121 -16.26 7.21 4.26
N ASN A 122 -15.18 7.45 3.52
CA ASN A 122 -15.11 8.46 2.45
C ASN A 122 -15.44 7.90 1.05
N THR A 123 -15.61 6.58 0.91
CA THR A 123 -15.98 5.99 -0.38
C THR A 123 -17.48 6.10 -0.58
N PRO A 124 -17.97 6.76 -1.66
CA PRO A 124 -19.39 6.80 -1.96
C PRO A 124 -19.96 5.38 -2.05
N PRO A 125 -21.18 5.12 -1.53
CA PRO A 125 -21.79 3.82 -1.69
C PRO A 125 -21.90 3.49 -3.16
N THR A 126 -21.37 2.34 -3.57
CA THR A 126 -21.52 1.85 -4.95
C THR A 126 -23.00 1.66 -5.22
N PRO A 127 -23.57 2.23 -6.28
CA PRO A 127 -24.95 1.92 -6.65
C PRO A 127 -25.06 0.40 -6.80
N PRO A 128 -26.13 -0.23 -6.29
CA PRO A 128 -26.32 -1.66 -6.47
C PRO A 128 -26.26 -1.98 -7.96
N PRO A 129 -25.65 -3.12 -8.33
CA PRO A 129 -25.62 -3.54 -9.72
C PRO A 129 -27.05 -3.51 -10.25
N PRO A 130 -27.29 -3.06 -11.50
CA PRO A 130 -28.62 -3.03 -12.06
C PRO A 130 -29.22 -4.42 -11.90
N VAL A 131 -30.34 -4.53 -11.17
CA VAL A 131 -31.11 -5.77 -11.10
C VAL A 131 -31.64 -5.99 -12.50
N ILE A 132 -30.93 -6.75 -13.31
CA ILE A 132 -31.47 -7.27 -14.55
C ILE A 132 -32.57 -8.24 -14.08
N SER A 133 -33.81 -7.76 -14.08
CA SER A 133 -34.96 -8.64 -13.94
C SER A 133 -34.95 -9.55 -15.17
N ALA A 134 -34.28 -10.69 -15.02
CA ALA A 134 -34.26 -11.73 -16.02
C ALA A 134 -35.61 -12.42 -16.02
N THR A 135 -36.58 -11.79 -16.69
CA THR A 135 -37.63 -12.56 -17.33
C THR A 135 -37.02 -13.17 -18.60
N ILE A 136 -36.16 -14.15 -18.43
CA ILE A 136 -35.70 -14.96 -19.55
C ILE A 136 -36.59 -16.18 -19.56
N THR A 137 -37.53 -16.13 -20.49
CA THR A 137 -38.19 -17.31 -21.05
C THR A 137 -37.14 -18.34 -21.43
N ALA A 138 -37.30 -19.53 -20.90
CA ALA A 138 -36.43 -20.67 -21.12
C ALA A 138 -36.40 -21.05 -22.61
N GLU A 139 -35.40 -20.62 -23.32
CA GLU A 139 -34.94 -21.19 -24.60
C GLU A 139 -33.62 -20.54 -25.04
N ILE A 140 -32.53 -20.80 -24.35
CA ILE A 140 -31.18 -20.90 -24.93
C ILE A 140 -30.32 -21.69 -23.92
N THR A 141 -30.58 -22.98 -23.84
CA THR A 141 -29.65 -23.93 -23.28
C THR A 141 -28.79 -24.42 -24.44
N THR A 142 -27.70 -23.79 -24.71
CA THR A 142 -26.50 -24.45 -25.26
C THR A 142 -25.44 -23.37 -25.54
N GLN A 143 -24.22 -23.61 -25.01
CA GLN A 143 -22.98 -22.88 -25.30
C GLN A 143 -22.69 -21.61 -24.46
N VAL A 144 -22.52 -21.71 -23.18
CA VAL A 144 -21.35 -21.11 -22.51
C VAL A 144 -20.92 -22.02 -21.37
N GLN A 145 -20.37 -23.16 -21.67
CA GLN A 145 -19.39 -23.81 -20.79
C GLN A 145 -18.02 -23.20 -21.08
N THR A 146 -17.81 -21.95 -20.74
CA THR A 146 -16.50 -21.53 -20.36
C THR A 146 -16.23 -22.21 -19.01
N ARG A 147 -15.58 -23.37 -19.07
CA ARG A 147 -14.87 -23.94 -17.92
C ARG A 147 -13.99 -22.80 -17.41
N GLY A 148 -14.45 -22.14 -16.36
CA GLY A 148 -13.62 -21.21 -15.62
C GLY A 148 -12.38 -21.97 -15.20
N VAL A 149 -11.27 -21.71 -15.84
CA VAL A 149 -9.96 -22.04 -15.28
C VAL A 149 -9.94 -21.24 -13.99
N GLY A 150 -10.13 -21.92 -12.85
CA GLY A 150 -10.24 -21.25 -11.57
C GLY A 150 -8.90 -20.63 -11.24
N TYR A 151 -8.74 -19.35 -11.58
CA TYR A 151 -7.58 -18.57 -11.18
C TYR A 151 -7.58 -18.37 -9.67
N THR A 152 -6.41 -18.46 -9.06
CA THR A 152 -6.25 -18.32 -7.61
C THR A 152 -5.96 -16.90 -7.18
N GLY A 153 -5.64 -16.03 -8.13
CA GLY A 153 -5.34 -14.61 -7.95
C GLY A 153 -5.11 -13.92 -9.29
N VAL A 154 -4.86 -12.62 -9.25
CA VAL A 154 -4.57 -11.82 -10.44
C VAL A 154 -3.23 -11.10 -10.25
N ILE A 155 -2.41 -11.12 -11.28
CA ILE A 155 -1.17 -10.35 -11.39
C ILE A 155 -1.30 -9.41 -12.59
N VAL A 156 -1.17 -8.11 -12.35
CA VAL A 156 -1.14 -7.10 -13.40
C VAL A 156 0.29 -6.65 -13.62
N ASP A 157 0.84 -6.97 -14.78
CA ASP A 157 2.18 -6.53 -15.17
C ASP A 157 2.12 -5.09 -15.70
N ALA A 158 2.62 -4.15 -14.91
CA ALA A 158 2.80 -2.74 -15.26
C ALA A 158 4.28 -2.37 -15.36
N GLY A 159 5.15 -3.34 -15.64
CA GLY A 159 6.59 -3.16 -15.71
C GLY A 159 6.99 -2.06 -16.68
N GLY A 160 7.87 -1.15 -16.25
CA GLY A 160 8.36 -0.03 -17.06
C GLY A 160 7.38 1.14 -17.26
N MET A 161 6.16 1.09 -16.70
CA MET A 161 5.15 2.12 -16.88
C MET A 161 5.17 3.22 -15.80
N GLY A 162 6.07 3.12 -14.81
CA GLY A 162 6.18 4.12 -13.74
C GLY A 162 5.04 4.08 -12.72
N LEU A 163 4.39 2.92 -12.55
CA LEU A 163 3.36 2.71 -11.51
C LEU A 163 3.95 3.02 -10.14
N LYS A 164 3.25 3.84 -9.36
CA LYS A 164 3.59 4.11 -7.97
C LYS A 164 2.69 3.30 -7.04
N PRO A 165 3.25 2.71 -5.97
CA PRO A 165 2.45 2.02 -4.98
C PRO A 165 1.50 2.95 -4.24
N SER A 166 0.31 2.44 -3.87
CA SER A 166 -0.67 3.12 -3.03
C SER A 166 -1.48 2.11 -2.21
N PHE A 167 -2.16 2.58 -1.15
CA PHE A 167 -3.02 1.72 -0.32
C PHE A 167 -4.30 1.28 -1.04
N SER A 168 -4.82 2.12 -1.94
CA SER A 168 -6.14 1.98 -2.54
C SER A 168 -6.09 2.19 -4.06
N PRO A 169 -5.30 1.37 -4.79
CA PRO A 169 -5.25 1.46 -6.24
C PRO A 169 -6.53 0.92 -6.87
N VAL A 170 -6.83 1.39 -8.08
CA VAL A 170 -7.95 0.92 -8.88
C VAL A 170 -7.44 0.29 -10.17
N ILE A 171 -8.05 -0.84 -10.55
CA ILE A 171 -7.89 -1.43 -11.88
C ILE A 171 -9.08 -1.00 -12.72
N TYR A 172 -8.82 -0.36 -13.84
CA TYR A 172 -9.80 0.02 -14.85
C TYR A 172 -9.62 -0.83 -16.11
N ASP A 173 -10.66 -0.96 -16.92
CA ASP A 173 -10.50 -1.36 -18.31
C ASP A 173 -10.35 -0.12 -19.22
N THR A 174 -10.08 -0.36 -20.52
CA THR A 174 -9.92 0.71 -21.53
C THR A 174 -11.20 1.49 -21.79
N ASN A 175 -12.37 1.00 -21.36
CA ASN A 175 -13.64 1.72 -21.40
C ASN A 175 -13.85 2.59 -20.15
N GLY A 176 -12.93 2.55 -19.18
CA GLY A 176 -13.02 3.30 -17.92
C GLY A 176 -13.88 2.63 -16.85
N ARG A 177 -14.32 1.38 -17.06
CA ARG A 177 -15.03 0.60 -16.06
C ARG A 177 -14.05 0.19 -14.95
N ALA A 178 -14.41 0.44 -13.69
CA ALA A 178 -13.66 -0.03 -12.55
C ALA A 178 -13.87 -1.54 -12.39
N ILE A 179 -12.78 -2.30 -12.51
CA ILE A 179 -12.75 -3.77 -12.38
C ILE A 179 -12.48 -4.18 -10.94
N TYR A 180 -11.57 -3.47 -10.28
CA TYR A 180 -11.18 -3.72 -8.89
C TYR A 180 -10.90 -2.40 -8.17
N GLY A 181 -11.30 -2.30 -6.91
CA GLY A 181 -11.08 -1.13 -6.07
C GLY A 181 -11.68 -1.32 -4.70
N VAL A 182 -11.78 -0.26 -3.90
CA VAL A 182 -12.26 -0.28 -2.50
C VAL A 182 -13.64 -0.93 -2.35
N SER A 183 -14.52 -0.83 -3.35
CA SER A 183 -15.85 -1.43 -3.33
C SER A 183 -15.86 -2.96 -3.45
N ASN A 184 -14.75 -3.57 -3.87
CA ASN A 184 -14.67 -5.02 -4.16
C ASN A 184 -13.84 -5.80 -3.13
N ILE A 185 -13.49 -5.19 -2.00
CA ILE A 185 -12.55 -5.80 -1.05
C ILE A 185 -13.22 -6.32 0.22
N ASN A 186 -12.58 -7.30 0.84
CA ASN A 186 -12.78 -7.61 2.25
C ASN A 186 -11.88 -6.70 3.08
N TYR A 187 -12.47 -5.85 3.93
CA TYR A 187 -11.72 -4.85 4.73
C TYR A 187 -10.76 -5.49 5.73
N ASP A 188 -11.11 -6.62 6.35
CA ASP A 188 -10.22 -7.29 7.29
C ASP A 188 -8.98 -7.84 6.58
N GLN A 189 -9.15 -8.35 5.37
CA GLN A 189 -8.03 -8.75 4.53
C GLN A 189 -7.20 -7.54 4.07
N ALA A 190 -7.84 -6.43 3.71
CA ALA A 190 -7.14 -5.22 3.32
C ALA A 190 -6.33 -4.61 4.47
N ILE A 191 -6.81 -4.68 5.71
CA ILE A 191 -6.05 -4.29 6.89
C ILE A 191 -4.88 -5.24 7.13
N SER A 192 -5.09 -6.55 7.01
CA SER A 192 -4.09 -7.56 7.38
C SER A 192 -2.99 -7.73 6.33
N GLN A 193 -3.30 -7.56 5.03
CA GLN A 193 -2.40 -7.89 3.92
C GLN A 193 -2.35 -6.82 2.82
N GLY A 194 -3.11 -5.73 2.95
CA GLY A 194 -3.32 -4.72 1.91
C GLY A 194 -4.32 -5.14 0.84
N MET A 195 -4.85 -4.18 0.12
CA MET A 195 -5.73 -4.43 -1.04
C MET A 195 -4.99 -5.17 -2.14
N VAL A 196 -3.77 -4.76 -2.43
CA VAL A 196 -2.87 -5.37 -3.42
C VAL A 196 -1.49 -5.63 -2.81
N GLY A 197 -0.69 -6.49 -3.44
CA GLY A 197 0.74 -6.61 -3.19
C GLY A 197 1.51 -6.00 -4.36
N TYR A 198 2.63 -5.38 -4.06
CA TYR A 198 3.55 -4.86 -5.07
C TYR A 198 4.77 -5.74 -5.14
N SER A 199 5.34 -5.89 -6.33
CA SER A 199 6.53 -6.69 -6.56
C SER A 199 7.35 -6.12 -7.72
N SER A 200 8.64 -6.33 -7.67
CA SER A 200 9.59 -5.82 -8.68
C SER A 200 9.52 -6.56 -10.02
N SER A 201 8.91 -7.75 -10.06
CA SER A 201 8.76 -8.56 -11.28
C SER A 201 7.54 -9.47 -11.21
N VAL A 202 7.08 -9.95 -12.39
CA VAL A 202 6.01 -10.96 -12.48
C VAL A 202 6.39 -12.25 -11.77
N SER A 203 7.63 -12.71 -11.89
CA SER A 203 8.10 -13.93 -11.23
C SER A 203 8.10 -13.79 -9.70
N SER A 204 8.53 -12.66 -9.17
CA SER A 204 8.44 -12.37 -7.73
C SER A 204 6.99 -12.29 -7.27
N ALA A 205 6.10 -11.67 -8.08
CA ALA A 205 4.67 -11.59 -7.79
C ALA A 205 4.02 -12.98 -7.75
N GLN A 206 4.38 -13.89 -8.66
CA GLN A 206 3.91 -15.28 -8.68
C GLN A 206 4.34 -16.08 -7.44
N ALA A 207 5.46 -15.72 -6.83
CA ALA A 207 5.96 -16.36 -5.61
C ALA A 207 5.22 -15.89 -4.34
N LEU A 208 4.45 -14.81 -4.41
CA LEU A 208 3.69 -14.31 -3.26
C LEU A 208 2.53 -15.27 -2.92
N PRO A 209 2.32 -15.61 -1.64
CA PRO A 209 1.22 -16.49 -1.21
C PRO A 209 -0.16 -16.02 -1.70
N ARG A 210 -0.38 -14.70 -1.79
CA ARG A 210 -1.65 -14.11 -2.24
C ARG A 210 -1.96 -14.35 -3.73
N ALA A 211 -0.95 -14.62 -4.56
CA ALA A 211 -1.16 -14.98 -5.97
C ALA A 211 -1.74 -16.39 -6.12
N GLY A 212 -1.49 -17.26 -5.13
CA GLY A 212 -1.92 -18.65 -5.17
C GLY A 212 -1.10 -19.47 -6.17
N ARG A 213 -1.64 -20.66 -6.54
CA ARG A 213 -0.90 -21.62 -7.37
C ARG A 213 -1.07 -21.40 -8.87
N SER A 214 -2.12 -20.73 -9.29
CA SER A 214 -2.47 -20.50 -10.71
C SER A 214 -3.03 -19.11 -10.91
N PRO A 215 -2.21 -18.04 -10.77
CA PRO A 215 -2.68 -16.68 -10.96
C PRO A 215 -2.94 -16.38 -12.44
N LEU A 216 -3.98 -15.58 -12.71
CA LEU A 216 -4.15 -14.93 -13.99
C LEU A 216 -3.10 -13.82 -14.13
N VAL A 217 -2.28 -13.88 -15.16
CA VAL A 217 -1.34 -12.81 -15.48
C VAL A 217 -1.89 -12.01 -16.65
N VAL A 218 -2.11 -10.71 -16.42
CA VAL A 218 -2.55 -9.75 -17.45
C VAL A 218 -1.54 -8.62 -17.57
N LYS A 219 -1.48 -7.99 -18.73
CA LYS A 219 -0.58 -6.86 -18.96
C LYS A 219 -1.36 -5.55 -18.88
N ALA A 220 -0.87 -4.60 -18.11
CA ALA A 220 -1.39 -3.25 -18.14
C ALA A 220 -1.17 -2.63 -19.53
N VAL A 221 -2.16 -1.91 -20.05
CA VAL A 221 -2.02 -1.12 -21.29
C VAL A 221 -1.62 0.32 -20.96
N GLN A 222 -1.93 0.78 -19.73
CA GLN A 222 -1.61 2.11 -19.26
C GLN A 222 -1.58 2.15 -17.73
N VAL A 223 -0.81 3.08 -17.16
CA VAL A 223 -0.99 3.56 -15.78
C VAL A 223 -1.60 4.94 -15.82
N ARG A 224 -2.42 5.28 -14.82
CA ARG A 224 -3.11 6.57 -14.76
C ARG A 224 -3.23 7.08 -13.33
N GLY A 225 -3.42 8.39 -13.21
CA GLY A 225 -3.83 9.03 -11.97
C GLY A 225 -5.34 8.93 -11.71
N GLY A 226 -5.82 9.78 -10.84
CA GLY A 226 -7.25 9.99 -10.57
C GLY A 226 -7.88 11.01 -11.52
N ASN A 227 -9.04 11.51 -11.14
CA ASN A 227 -9.75 12.53 -11.92
C ASN A 227 -9.05 13.91 -11.87
N ASN A 228 -8.44 14.23 -10.73
CA ASN A 228 -7.78 15.51 -10.47
C ASN A 228 -6.26 15.37 -10.25
N SER A 229 -5.70 14.21 -10.50
CA SER A 229 -4.28 13.91 -10.25
C SER A 229 -3.66 13.11 -11.38
N THR A 230 -2.43 13.47 -11.75
CA THR A 230 -1.59 12.71 -12.70
C THR A 230 -0.75 11.63 -12.01
N ASN A 231 -0.88 11.44 -10.68
CA ASN A 231 -0.10 10.48 -9.93
C ASN A 231 -0.42 9.03 -10.35
N PRO A 232 0.51 8.28 -10.97
CA PRO A 232 0.22 7.02 -11.67
C PRO A 232 0.13 5.84 -10.69
N VAL A 233 -0.94 5.76 -9.91
CA VAL A 233 -1.19 4.69 -8.94
C VAL A 233 -2.23 3.66 -9.41
N ASN A 234 -2.98 3.97 -10.47
CA ASN A 234 -4.01 3.11 -11.02
C ASN A 234 -3.51 2.45 -12.30
N VAL A 235 -4.02 1.26 -12.60
CA VAL A 235 -3.70 0.53 -13.83
C VAL A 235 -4.92 0.40 -14.73
N VAL A 236 -4.67 0.37 -16.04
CA VAL A 236 -5.69 0.11 -17.07
C VAL A 236 -5.31 -1.18 -17.78
N VAL A 237 -6.25 -2.11 -17.90
CA VAL A 237 -6.13 -3.36 -18.65
C VAL A 237 -7.03 -3.33 -19.88
N SER A 238 -6.87 -4.29 -20.79
CA SER A 238 -7.82 -4.44 -21.91
C SER A 238 -9.23 -4.80 -21.39
N VAL A 239 -10.27 -4.57 -22.19
CA VAL A 239 -11.64 -4.99 -21.84
C VAL A 239 -11.70 -6.49 -21.64
N ASP A 240 -11.07 -7.27 -22.53
CA ASP A 240 -11.06 -8.74 -22.46
C ASP A 240 -10.38 -9.23 -21.16
N ASP A 241 -9.26 -8.61 -20.77
CA ASP A 241 -8.61 -8.94 -19.49
C ASP A 241 -9.44 -8.49 -18.29
N GLY A 242 -10.13 -7.34 -18.40
CA GLY A 242 -11.08 -6.89 -17.39
C GLY A 242 -12.20 -7.89 -17.17
N ASP A 243 -12.77 -8.43 -18.24
CA ASP A 243 -13.84 -9.47 -18.18
C ASP A 243 -13.33 -10.81 -17.65
N ARG A 244 -12.03 -11.13 -17.83
CA ARG A 244 -11.41 -12.33 -17.24
C ARG A 244 -11.11 -12.20 -15.75
N ILE A 245 -10.97 -10.97 -15.24
CA ILE A 245 -10.71 -10.68 -13.83
C ILE A 245 -12.01 -10.74 -13.02
N LEU A 246 -13.15 -10.33 -13.61
CA LEU A 246 -14.49 -10.37 -12.99
C LEU A 246 -15.07 -11.78 -12.98
#